data_173d3d321fc860df5945954faa9cc75d
#
_entry.id   173d3d321fc860df5945954faa9cc75d
#
_cell.length_a   1.000
_cell.length_b   1.000
_cell.length_c   1.000
_cell.angle_alpha   90.00
_cell.angle_beta   90.00
_cell.angle_gamma   90.00
#
_symmetry.space_group_name_H-M   'P 1'
#
loop_
_entity.id
_entity.type
_entity.pdbx_description
1 polymer ?
#
loop_
_entity_poly.entity_id
_entity_poly.type
_entity_poly.pdbx_seq_one_letter_code
_entity_poly.pdbx_strand_id
1 'polypeptide(L)'
;MNIADWTKGGDGIAYQACGSCKAIWYFQRTFCPECGTSAPMTMQASGRGTVHARTLVARTPTEELRAHAPYLIILVDAEEGFRLMAHGDPALQIGDRVLARFTQLAGHKIPYFDKA
;
A
#
# COMPACT_ATOMS: atom_id res chain seq x y z
N MET A 1 4.80 -4.31 20.94
CA MET A 1 3.96 -4.87 19.86
C MET A 1 4.74 -4.83 18.55
N ASN A 2 4.82 -5.95 17.87
CA ASN A 2 5.52 -6.01 16.59
C ASN A 2 4.55 -5.68 15.46
N ILE A 3 4.85 -4.61 14.73
CA ILE A 3 4.04 -4.21 13.59
C ILE A 3 4.70 -4.76 12.33
N ALA A 4 3.96 -5.50 11.54
CA ALA A 4 4.45 -6.03 10.28
C ALA A 4 4.46 -4.92 9.23
N ASP A 5 5.57 -4.85 8.50
CA ASP A 5 5.78 -3.80 7.49
C ASP A 5 6.52 -4.43 6.30
N TRP A 6 5.88 -4.45 5.14
CA TRP A 6 6.45 -5.07 3.95
C TRP A 6 7.73 -4.36 3.49
N THR A 7 7.86 -3.07 3.76
CA THR A 7 9.08 -2.31 3.40
C THR A 7 10.29 -2.76 4.21
N LYS A 8 10.06 -3.46 5.31
CA LYS A 8 11.09 -4.03 6.18
C LYS A 8 11.12 -5.55 6.13
N GLY A 9 10.50 -6.16 5.12
CA GLY A 9 10.48 -7.61 4.91
C GLY A 9 9.38 -8.37 5.61
N GLY A 10 8.46 -7.69 6.30
CA GLY A 10 7.31 -8.33 6.95
C GLY A 10 6.13 -8.52 6.01
N ASP A 11 5.11 -9.22 6.49
CA ASP A 11 3.88 -9.47 5.74
C ASP A 11 2.74 -8.61 6.29
N GLY A 12 2.87 -7.30 6.15
CA GLY A 12 1.86 -6.37 6.61
C GLY A 12 2.06 -4.97 6.04
N ILE A 13 1.06 -4.15 6.23
CA ILE A 13 1.08 -2.74 5.83
C ILE A 13 1.03 -1.90 7.10
N ALA A 14 2.04 -1.07 7.29
CA ALA A 14 2.10 -0.13 8.41
C ALA A 14 1.77 1.27 7.91
N TYR A 15 1.14 2.07 8.76
CA TYR A 15 0.86 3.47 8.48
C TYR A 15 1.11 4.27 9.74
N GLN A 16 1.04 5.59 9.66
CA GLN A 16 1.28 6.45 10.80
C GLN A 16 0.07 7.33 11.10
N ALA A 17 -0.07 7.66 12.37
CA ALA A 17 -1.12 8.54 12.85
C ALA A 17 -0.55 9.54 13.85
N CYS A 18 -1.08 10.75 13.85
CA CYS A 18 -0.72 11.78 14.82
C CYS A 18 -1.65 11.70 16.03
N GLY A 19 -1.08 11.60 17.21
CA GLY A 19 -1.86 11.59 18.45
C GLY A 19 -2.49 12.94 18.78
N SER A 20 -1.97 14.04 18.23
CA SER A 20 -2.47 15.40 18.49
C SER A 20 -3.61 15.78 17.55
N CYS A 21 -3.36 15.82 16.24
CA CYS A 21 -4.36 16.30 15.27
C CYS A 21 -5.14 15.20 14.58
N LYS A 22 -4.84 13.94 14.85
CA LYS A 22 -5.50 12.74 14.28
C LYS A 22 -5.27 12.56 12.78
N ALA A 23 -4.29 13.24 12.19
CA ALA A 23 -3.92 13.03 10.80
C ALA A 23 -3.39 11.61 10.59
N ILE A 24 -3.65 11.03 9.41
CA ILE A 24 -3.23 9.68 9.04
C ILE A 24 -2.54 9.76 7.69
N TRP A 25 -1.40 9.03 7.55
CA TRP A 25 -0.66 8.99 6.30
C TRP A 25 0.08 7.66 6.18
N TYR A 26 0.57 7.37 4.97
CA TYR A 26 1.18 6.08 4.67
C TYR A 26 2.70 6.10 4.82
N PHE A 27 3.40 7.01 4.12
CA PHE A 27 4.86 7.03 4.13
C PHE A 27 5.38 7.50 5.48
N GLN A 28 6.38 6.76 5.99
CA GLN A 28 6.94 7.03 7.32
C GLN A 28 7.62 8.39 7.40
N ARG A 29 7.27 9.15 8.43
CA ARG A 29 7.84 10.47 8.71
C ARG A 29 8.24 10.55 10.18
N THR A 30 9.15 11.48 10.49
CA THR A 30 9.58 11.71 11.87
C THR A 30 8.71 12.70 12.61
N PHE A 31 7.83 13.40 11.89
CA PHE A 31 6.88 14.36 12.47
C PHE A 31 5.61 14.39 11.62
N CYS A 32 4.52 14.85 12.22
CA CYS A 32 3.25 14.97 11.52
C CYS A 32 3.34 15.99 10.38
N PRO A 33 2.94 15.62 9.15
CA PRO A 33 2.97 16.58 8.03
C PRO A 33 1.92 17.67 8.13
N GLU A 34 0.92 17.51 9.00
CA GLU A 34 -0.16 18.50 9.15
C GLU A 34 0.11 19.49 10.27
N CYS A 35 0.49 19.03 11.47
CA CYS A 35 0.63 19.91 12.63
C CYS A 35 2.06 20.00 13.17
N GLY A 36 3.00 19.20 12.65
CA GLY A 36 4.40 19.24 13.05
C GLY A 36 4.75 18.54 14.35
N THR A 37 3.79 17.89 15.01
CA THR A 37 4.07 17.14 16.24
C THR A 37 5.08 16.03 15.97
N SER A 38 6.10 15.92 16.82
CA SER A 38 7.13 14.88 16.69
C SER A 38 6.62 13.52 17.16
N ALA A 39 7.35 12.47 16.80
CA ALA A 39 7.10 11.09 17.22
C ALA A 39 5.68 10.59 16.89
N PRO A 40 5.29 10.54 15.60
CA PRO A 40 4.00 9.98 15.25
C PRO A 40 3.94 8.49 15.59
N MET A 41 2.72 7.98 15.80
CA MET A 41 2.50 6.57 16.11
C MET A 41 2.49 5.73 14.85
N THR A 42 3.16 4.57 14.89
CA THR A 42 3.10 3.58 13.81
C THR A 42 1.99 2.58 14.13
N MET A 43 1.12 2.34 13.16
CA MET A 43 -0.06 1.50 13.33
C MET A 43 -0.06 0.38 12.30
N GLN A 44 -0.73 -0.73 12.63
CA GLN A 44 -0.90 -1.86 11.72
C GLN A 44 -2.22 -1.73 10.97
N ALA A 45 -2.15 -1.75 9.64
CA ALA A 45 -3.35 -1.75 8.81
C ALA A 45 -3.94 -3.16 8.71
N SER A 46 -5.24 -3.24 8.45
CA SER A 46 -5.94 -4.51 8.26
C SER A 46 -5.60 -5.16 6.92
N GLY A 47 -5.11 -4.40 5.96
CA GLY A 47 -4.91 -4.85 4.59
C GLY A 47 -6.16 -4.75 3.73
N ARG A 48 -7.26 -4.25 4.27
CA ARG A 48 -8.52 -4.09 3.55
C ARG A 48 -8.67 -2.69 3.00
N GLY A 49 -9.31 -2.56 1.85
CA GLY A 49 -9.54 -1.27 1.25
C GLY A 49 -10.45 -1.35 0.05
N THR A 50 -10.49 -0.25 -0.70
CA THR A 50 -11.30 -0.12 -1.90
C THR A 50 -10.44 0.47 -3.01
N VAL A 51 -10.58 -0.05 -4.22
CA VAL A 51 -9.83 0.47 -5.38
C VAL A 51 -10.33 1.87 -5.71
N HIS A 52 -9.43 2.85 -5.63
CA HIS A 52 -9.72 4.24 -5.98
C HIS A 52 -9.41 4.54 -7.45
N ALA A 53 -8.31 3.98 -7.96
CA ALA A 53 -7.87 4.17 -9.33
C ALA A 53 -7.09 2.94 -9.78
N ARG A 54 -7.00 2.75 -11.11
CA ARG A 54 -6.26 1.62 -11.69
C ARG A 54 -5.57 2.03 -12.98
N THR A 55 -4.42 1.41 -13.25
CA THR A 55 -3.66 1.58 -14.49
C THR A 55 -3.04 0.26 -14.89
N LEU A 56 -3.33 -0.21 -16.09
CA LEU A 56 -2.69 -1.40 -16.64
C LEU A 56 -1.38 -1.01 -17.31
N VAL A 57 -0.26 -1.53 -16.82
CA VAL A 57 1.06 -1.23 -17.33
C VAL A 57 1.44 -2.30 -18.35
N ALA A 58 1.41 -1.93 -19.63
CA ALA A 58 1.72 -2.84 -20.73
C ALA A 58 3.21 -2.85 -21.07
N ARG A 59 3.91 -1.74 -20.82
CA ARG A 59 5.35 -1.61 -21.05
C ARG A 59 6.03 -1.08 -19.81
N THR A 60 7.18 -1.65 -19.50
CA THR A 60 7.95 -1.25 -18.33
C THR A 60 9.32 -0.72 -18.76
N PRO A 61 9.91 0.20 -17.98
CA PRO A 61 11.23 0.75 -18.29
C PRO A 61 12.38 -0.21 -17.99
N THR A 62 12.15 -1.30 -17.27
CA THR A 62 13.21 -2.24 -16.87
C THR A 62 12.96 -3.63 -17.42
N GLU A 63 14.05 -4.35 -17.76
CA GLU A 63 13.97 -5.74 -18.21
C GLU A 63 13.43 -6.67 -17.14
N GLU A 64 13.72 -6.37 -15.88
CA GLU A 64 13.30 -7.19 -14.75
C GLU A 64 11.78 -7.29 -14.66
N LEU A 65 11.07 -6.20 -15.01
CA LEU A 65 9.63 -6.15 -14.95
C LEU A 65 8.95 -6.61 -16.24
N ARG A 66 9.67 -6.71 -17.34
CA ARG A 66 9.10 -7.11 -18.65
C ARG A 66 8.46 -8.49 -18.61
N ALA A 67 9.03 -9.41 -17.85
CA ALA A 67 8.50 -10.76 -17.71
C ALA A 67 7.16 -10.78 -16.98
N HIS A 68 6.85 -9.72 -16.23
CA HIS A 68 5.64 -9.60 -15.44
C HIS A 68 4.57 -8.72 -16.11
N ALA A 69 4.93 -8.02 -17.20
CA ALA A 69 3.98 -7.19 -17.93
C ALA A 69 3.05 -8.04 -18.80
N PRO A 70 1.79 -7.63 -19.01
CA PRO A 70 1.17 -6.47 -18.38
C PRO A 70 0.81 -6.73 -16.91
N TYR A 71 0.88 -5.71 -16.09
CA TYR A 71 0.48 -5.81 -14.70
C TYR A 71 -0.35 -4.58 -14.29
N LEU A 72 -1.17 -4.74 -13.27
CA LEU A 72 -2.07 -3.68 -12.81
C LEU A 72 -1.46 -2.96 -11.62
N ILE A 73 -1.38 -1.63 -11.73
CA ILE A 73 -1.09 -0.75 -10.60
C ILE A 73 -2.41 -0.12 -10.15
N ILE A 74 -2.65 -0.12 -8.85
CA ILE A 74 -3.86 0.46 -8.27
C ILE A 74 -3.51 1.45 -7.15
N LEU A 75 -4.42 2.40 -6.96
CA LEU A 75 -4.46 3.22 -5.74
C LEU A 75 -5.58 2.65 -4.88
N VAL A 76 -5.25 2.32 -3.66
CA VAL A 76 -6.20 1.74 -2.70
C VAL A 76 -6.48 2.74 -1.60
N ASP A 77 -7.75 3.01 -1.35
CA ASP A 77 -8.18 3.72 -0.15
C ASP A 77 -8.30 2.68 0.96
N ALA A 78 -7.32 2.70 1.86
CA ALA A 78 -7.29 1.76 2.98
C ALA A 78 -8.44 2.05 3.95
N GLU A 79 -8.95 0.98 4.57
CA GLU A 79 -10.04 1.09 5.53
C GLU A 79 -9.72 2.04 6.67
N GLU A 80 -8.44 2.15 7.04
CA GLU A 80 -7.97 3.04 8.11
C GLU A 80 -7.90 4.52 7.73
N GLY A 81 -8.07 4.85 6.45
CA GLY A 81 -8.15 6.24 6.01
C GLY A 81 -6.94 6.81 5.31
N PHE A 82 -5.97 5.99 4.94
CA PHE A 82 -4.84 6.42 4.11
C PHE A 82 -4.95 5.80 2.72
N ARG A 83 -4.15 6.31 1.79
CA ARG A 83 -4.12 5.83 0.41
C ARG A 83 -2.74 5.29 0.09
N LEU A 84 -2.68 4.16 -0.62
CA LEU A 84 -1.40 3.59 -1.05
C LEU A 84 -1.49 3.09 -2.48
N MET A 85 -0.33 3.09 -3.15
CA MET A 85 -0.17 2.52 -4.48
C MET A 85 0.37 1.10 -4.35
N ALA A 86 -0.19 0.16 -5.11
CA ALA A 86 0.22 -1.24 -5.05
C ALA A 86 -0.11 -1.96 -6.34
N HIS A 87 0.35 -3.20 -6.44
CA HIS A 87 -0.06 -4.09 -7.52
C HIS A 87 -1.36 -4.78 -7.16
N GLY A 88 -2.10 -5.23 -8.16
CA GLY A 88 -3.36 -5.94 -7.94
C GLY A 88 -3.72 -6.85 -9.09
N ASP A 89 -4.71 -7.71 -8.85
CA ASP A 89 -5.28 -8.60 -9.85
C ASP A 89 -5.77 -7.76 -11.04
N PRO A 90 -5.38 -8.10 -12.28
CA PRO A 90 -5.81 -7.32 -13.46
C PRO A 90 -7.32 -7.20 -13.65
N ALA A 91 -8.10 -8.09 -13.04
CA ALA A 91 -9.56 -8.05 -13.12
C ALA A 91 -10.21 -7.01 -12.20
N LEU A 92 -9.44 -6.40 -11.31
CA LEU A 92 -9.98 -5.40 -10.37
C LEU A 92 -10.48 -4.16 -11.09
N GLN A 93 -11.61 -3.64 -10.61
CA GLN A 93 -12.22 -2.42 -11.10
C GLN A 93 -12.28 -1.37 -9.99
N ILE A 94 -12.40 -0.11 -10.38
CA ILE A 94 -12.60 0.99 -9.44
C ILE A 94 -13.86 0.71 -8.61
N GLY A 95 -13.75 0.85 -7.30
CA GLY A 95 -14.85 0.58 -6.37
C GLY A 95 -14.85 -0.83 -5.78
N ASP A 96 -14.04 -1.75 -6.31
CA ASP A 96 -13.96 -3.10 -5.76
C ASP A 96 -13.33 -3.10 -4.37
N ARG A 97 -13.90 -3.91 -3.47
CA ARG A 97 -13.30 -4.18 -2.16
C ARG A 97 -12.14 -5.15 -2.35
N VAL A 98 -11.02 -4.90 -1.68
CA VAL A 98 -9.78 -5.65 -1.85
C VAL A 98 -9.16 -6.01 -0.51
N LEU A 99 -8.32 -7.06 -0.56
CA LEU A 99 -7.55 -7.53 0.59
C LEU A 99 -6.10 -7.75 0.14
N ALA A 100 -5.16 -7.26 0.93
CA ALA A 100 -3.74 -7.35 0.64
C ALA A 100 -3.18 -8.73 0.94
N ARG A 101 -2.27 -9.18 0.07
CA ARG A 101 -1.33 -10.25 0.33
C ARG A 101 0.04 -9.78 -0.12
N PHE A 102 1.08 -10.54 0.15
CA PHE A 102 2.45 -10.14 -0.14
C PHE A 102 3.09 -11.16 -1.05
N THR A 103 3.72 -10.69 -2.10
CA THR A 103 4.33 -11.55 -3.11
C THR A 103 5.69 -10.99 -3.52
N GLN A 104 6.40 -11.73 -4.39
CA GLN A 104 7.68 -11.30 -4.91
C GLN A 104 7.51 -10.81 -6.34
N LEU A 105 8.10 -9.66 -6.64
CA LEU A 105 8.18 -9.13 -8.00
C LEU A 105 9.60 -8.66 -8.24
N ALA A 106 10.27 -9.25 -9.25
CA ALA A 106 11.65 -8.92 -9.58
C ALA A 106 12.59 -8.98 -8.37
N GLY A 107 12.37 -9.96 -7.47
CA GLY A 107 13.18 -10.16 -6.27
C GLY A 107 12.83 -9.31 -5.09
N HIS A 108 11.79 -8.49 -5.19
CA HIS A 108 11.35 -7.60 -4.10
C HIS A 108 9.97 -8.02 -3.59
N LYS A 109 9.80 -7.99 -2.28
CA LYS A 109 8.49 -8.20 -1.67
C LYS A 109 7.63 -6.96 -1.87
N ILE A 110 6.40 -7.16 -2.36
CA ILE A 110 5.45 -6.08 -2.59
C ILE A 110 4.06 -6.48 -2.09
N PRO A 111 3.21 -5.50 -1.73
CA PRO A 111 1.81 -5.79 -1.49
C PRO A 111 1.09 -6.02 -2.82
N TYR A 112 0.18 -6.99 -2.82
CA TYR A 112 -0.62 -7.36 -3.97
C TYR A 112 -2.06 -7.51 -3.48
N PHE A 113 -3.01 -6.89 -4.17
CA PHE A 113 -4.40 -6.90 -3.75
C PHE A 113 -5.24 -7.82 -4.63
N ASP A 114 -6.02 -8.66 -3.99
CA ASP A 114 -7.03 -9.49 -4.62
C ASP A 114 -8.42 -8.99 -4.21
N LYS A 115 -9.44 -9.35 -4.97
CA LYS A 115 -10.81 -9.02 -4.63
C LYS A 115 -11.19 -9.68 -3.30
N ALA A 116 -11.70 -8.88 -2.41
CA ALA A 116 -12.12 -9.37 -1.09
C ALA A 116 -13.42 -10.16 -1.16
#